data_b5a7515ae0fdc3df446c891d471e3e76
#
_entry.id   b5a7515ae0fdc3df446c891d471e3e76
#
_cell.length_a   1.000
_cell.length_b   1.000
_cell.length_c   1.000
_cell.angle_alpha   90.00
_cell.angle_beta   90.00
_cell.angle_gamma   90.00
#
_symmetry.space_group_name_H-M   'P 1'
#
loop_
_entity.id
_entity.type
_entity.pdbx_description
1 polymer ?
#
loop_
_entity_poly.entity_id
_entity_poly.type
_entity_poly.pdbx_seq_one_letter_code
_entity_poly.pdbx_strand_id
1 'polypeptide(L)'
;FPYDPFFSVPHQFPAFGITQAFGSVNELHDRFWHLGFDEAAGNFQQNNYGRGGNGRDPVWVDVLDGSGINNANMGVASEGNVSRMQLYTYRNDAANTWLEVTYPPEHRMRLPARMAAFSYPDTGVLYGRRFRWADDGGLAQGKYGCKPYINASYMPGCWAVVRRNAQCTPAQQARMARRTGVVGLIILESSGNGTVLTTNEGTGLKIPVYSLGKDASDRFEMAMNTGAAEGFVRDSLVKGSRPDPGLDLGVVAHEYAHGVSIRLTCGPHTVGLGVLSASEQMGEGWSDYYALALTQQAGDKGEKPRGVGTFIAGKEAGLRRYPYTTNLQLNPLTYHDVVNAVNTGLSGMHDIGTVWCT
;
A
#
# COMPACT_ATOMS: atom_id res chain seq x y z
N PHE A 1 -6.06 -19.52 12.08
CA PHE A 1 -5.31 -18.36 12.58
C PHE A 1 -6.28 -17.24 12.94
N PRO A 2 -6.13 -16.58 14.09
CA PRO A 2 -7.03 -15.50 14.49
C PRO A 2 -6.68 -14.18 13.78
N TYR A 3 -6.28 -14.24 12.52
CA TYR A 3 -6.00 -13.07 11.72
C TYR A 3 -7.30 -12.58 11.07
N ASP A 4 -7.71 -11.40 11.47
CA ASP A 4 -8.76 -10.65 10.81
C ASP A 4 -8.11 -9.50 10.03
N PRO A 5 -8.16 -9.51 8.68
CA PRO A 5 -7.55 -8.46 7.87
C PRO A 5 -8.11 -7.06 8.13
N PHE A 6 -9.28 -6.98 8.77
CA PHE A 6 -9.90 -5.71 9.13
C PHE A 6 -9.46 -5.22 10.52
N PHE A 7 -9.00 -6.12 11.42
CA PHE A 7 -8.78 -5.81 12.81
C PHE A 7 -7.38 -6.14 13.32
N SER A 8 -6.60 -6.93 12.57
CA SER A 8 -5.27 -7.36 12.99
C SER A 8 -4.17 -6.56 12.31
N VAL A 9 -3.13 -6.24 13.06
CA VAL A 9 -1.92 -5.63 12.52
C VAL A 9 -1.01 -6.76 12.03
N PRO A 10 -0.67 -6.82 10.72
CA PRO A 10 0.03 -7.97 10.13
C PRO A 10 1.29 -8.41 10.88
N HIS A 11 2.11 -7.47 11.34
CA HIS A 11 3.36 -7.78 12.04
C HIS A 11 3.19 -8.42 13.42
N GLN A 12 1.99 -8.38 13.98
CA GLN A 12 1.67 -9.11 15.23
C GLN A 12 1.39 -10.60 14.99
N PHE A 13 1.29 -10.99 13.74
CA PHE A 13 0.96 -12.35 13.32
C PHE A 13 1.97 -12.88 12.28
N PRO A 14 3.27 -13.00 12.63
CA PRO A 14 4.30 -13.41 11.68
C PRO A 14 3.99 -14.78 11.04
N ALA A 15 3.36 -15.68 11.78
CA ALA A 15 2.92 -16.98 11.25
C ALA A 15 1.95 -16.83 10.07
N PHE A 16 1.14 -15.78 10.01
CA PHE A 16 0.25 -15.53 8.88
C PHE A 16 1.06 -15.11 7.65
N GLY A 17 2.01 -14.18 7.77
CA GLY A 17 2.90 -13.78 6.68
C GLY A 17 3.73 -14.95 6.16
N ILE A 18 4.27 -15.78 7.04
CA ILE A 18 5.03 -17.00 6.67
C ILE A 18 4.13 -17.96 5.87
N THR A 19 2.91 -18.24 6.36
CA THR A 19 1.97 -19.15 5.68
C THR A 19 1.56 -18.60 4.32
N GLN A 20 1.30 -17.29 4.23
CA GLN A 20 0.93 -16.63 2.98
C GLN A 20 2.10 -16.67 1.98
N ALA A 21 3.30 -16.31 2.39
CA ALA A 21 4.48 -16.36 1.53
C ALA A 21 4.78 -17.78 1.05
N PHE A 22 4.66 -18.78 1.93
CA PHE A 22 4.80 -20.20 1.56
C PHE A 22 3.79 -20.60 0.48
N GLY A 23 2.52 -20.29 0.67
CA GLY A 23 1.48 -20.59 -0.31
C GLY A 23 1.72 -19.87 -1.65
N SER A 24 2.06 -18.60 -1.59
CA SER A 24 2.35 -17.77 -2.79
C SER A 24 3.54 -18.30 -3.59
N VAL A 25 4.65 -18.65 -2.93
CA VAL A 25 5.86 -19.15 -3.63
C VAL A 25 5.59 -20.51 -4.27
N ASN A 26 4.84 -21.41 -3.62
CA ASN A 26 4.48 -22.69 -4.25
C ASN A 26 3.53 -22.49 -5.44
N GLU A 27 2.55 -21.58 -5.35
CA GLU A 27 1.68 -21.26 -6.48
C GLU A 27 2.48 -20.63 -7.64
N LEU A 28 3.44 -19.76 -7.37
CA LEU A 28 4.33 -19.19 -8.37
C LEU A 28 5.20 -20.26 -9.02
N HIS A 29 5.76 -21.20 -8.24
CA HIS A 29 6.47 -22.35 -8.75
C HIS A 29 5.64 -23.10 -9.79
N ASP A 30 4.41 -23.48 -9.45
CA ASP A 30 3.55 -24.26 -10.33
C ASP A 30 3.17 -23.47 -11.59
N ARG A 31 2.87 -22.17 -11.47
CA ARG A 31 2.59 -21.30 -12.63
C ARG A 31 3.77 -21.18 -13.57
N PHE A 32 4.97 -20.94 -13.06
CA PHE A 32 6.18 -20.87 -13.89
C PHE A 32 6.57 -22.21 -14.46
N TRP A 33 6.31 -23.32 -13.76
CA TRP A 33 6.49 -24.67 -14.27
C TRP A 33 5.63 -24.89 -15.53
N HIS A 34 4.36 -24.51 -15.51
CA HIS A 34 3.48 -24.55 -16.68
C HIS A 34 3.91 -23.63 -17.82
N LEU A 35 4.68 -22.61 -17.55
CA LEU A 35 5.29 -21.72 -18.54
C LEU A 35 6.63 -22.21 -19.07
N GLY A 36 7.11 -23.38 -18.61
CA GLY A 36 8.34 -24.01 -19.09
C GLY A 36 9.55 -23.82 -18.17
N PHE A 37 9.39 -23.20 -17.02
CA PHE A 37 10.45 -23.20 -16.00
C PHE A 37 10.33 -24.46 -15.14
N ASP A 38 10.54 -25.60 -15.79
CA ASP A 38 10.47 -26.94 -15.21
C ASP A 38 11.82 -27.42 -14.66
N GLU A 39 11.90 -28.68 -14.25
CA GLU A 39 13.09 -29.30 -13.69
C GLU A 39 14.29 -29.24 -14.65
N ALA A 40 14.05 -29.44 -15.96
CA ALA A 40 15.10 -29.39 -16.97
C ALA A 40 15.59 -27.95 -17.23
N ALA A 41 14.75 -26.96 -17.00
CA ALA A 41 15.09 -25.56 -17.09
C ALA A 41 15.76 -25.01 -15.82
N GLY A 42 15.89 -25.84 -14.76
CA GLY A 42 16.54 -25.48 -13.50
C GLY A 42 15.63 -24.72 -12.54
N ASN A 43 14.40 -25.19 -12.38
CA ASN A 43 13.46 -24.63 -11.42
C ASN A 43 13.92 -24.87 -9.96
N PHE A 44 13.19 -24.30 -9.01
CA PHE A 44 13.53 -24.36 -7.60
C PHE A 44 12.68 -25.41 -6.87
N GLN A 45 13.24 -26.61 -6.65
CA GLN A 45 12.53 -27.62 -5.87
C GLN A 45 13.42 -28.61 -5.16
N GLN A 46 12.93 -29.20 -4.08
CA GLN A 46 13.68 -30.14 -3.26
C GLN A 46 13.89 -31.48 -4.00
N ASN A 47 12.92 -31.93 -4.75
CA ASN A 47 12.94 -33.24 -5.43
C ASN A 47 12.43 -33.08 -6.87
N ASN A 48 13.28 -33.40 -7.83
CA ASN A 48 12.95 -33.31 -9.26
C ASN A 48 12.26 -34.56 -9.80
N TYR A 49 12.02 -35.59 -8.98
CA TYR A 49 11.29 -36.79 -9.36
C TYR A 49 11.82 -37.48 -10.62
N GLY A 50 13.10 -37.31 -10.93
CA GLY A 50 13.74 -37.89 -12.12
C GLY A 50 13.38 -37.22 -13.44
N ARG A 51 12.82 -35.99 -13.42
CA ARG A 51 12.40 -35.25 -14.61
C ARG A 51 13.50 -34.39 -15.25
N GLY A 52 14.70 -34.43 -14.71
CA GLY A 52 15.83 -33.66 -15.19
C GLY A 52 16.31 -32.65 -14.14
N GLY A 53 17.34 -31.89 -14.50
CA GLY A 53 17.95 -30.92 -13.62
C GLY A 53 18.52 -31.51 -12.32
N ASN A 54 18.96 -30.62 -11.42
CA ASN A 54 19.45 -30.98 -10.08
C ASN A 54 18.40 -30.57 -9.03
N GLY A 55 17.97 -31.50 -8.21
CA GLY A 55 17.14 -31.19 -7.05
C GLY A 55 17.96 -30.67 -5.86
N ARG A 56 17.31 -30.51 -4.71
CA ARG A 56 17.84 -29.97 -3.46
C ARG A 56 18.11 -28.46 -3.46
N ASP A 57 17.41 -27.74 -4.30
CA ASP A 57 17.57 -26.30 -4.47
C ASP A 57 16.25 -25.51 -4.32
N PRO A 58 15.43 -25.80 -3.29
CA PRO A 58 14.25 -25.02 -3.02
C PRO A 58 14.60 -23.57 -2.71
N VAL A 59 13.65 -22.69 -2.78
CA VAL A 59 13.79 -21.33 -2.27
C VAL A 59 13.52 -21.29 -0.77
N TRP A 60 14.48 -20.83 0.00
CA TRP A 60 14.23 -20.45 1.39
C TRP A 60 13.67 -19.03 1.45
N VAL A 61 12.55 -18.86 2.14
CA VAL A 61 11.89 -17.57 2.24
C VAL A 61 11.93 -17.08 3.69
N ASP A 62 12.68 -16.00 3.90
CA ASP A 62 12.78 -15.34 5.20
C ASP A 62 11.80 -14.16 5.26
N VAL A 63 10.69 -14.36 5.97
CA VAL A 63 9.67 -13.33 6.16
C VAL A 63 10.03 -12.49 7.38
N LEU A 64 9.90 -11.17 7.28
CA LEU A 64 10.29 -10.19 8.29
C LEU A 64 11.78 -10.30 8.67
N ASP A 65 12.63 -10.54 7.69
CA ASP A 65 14.07 -10.65 7.90
C ASP A 65 14.63 -9.38 8.57
N GLY A 66 15.35 -9.60 9.68
CA GLY A 66 15.88 -8.51 10.50
C GLY A 66 17.17 -7.88 9.98
N SER A 67 17.76 -8.40 8.89
CA SER A 67 19.03 -7.91 8.35
C SER A 67 18.91 -6.64 7.50
N GLY A 68 17.67 -6.22 7.17
CA GLY A 68 17.39 -5.02 6.38
C GLY A 68 16.03 -4.40 6.65
N ILE A 69 15.76 -3.29 5.97
CA ILE A 69 14.46 -2.59 5.97
C ILE A 69 14.17 -2.01 4.59
N ASN A 70 12.87 -1.82 4.29
CA ASN A 70 12.39 -1.14 3.06
C ASN A 70 12.92 -1.77 1.77
N ASN A 71 13.07 -3.07 1.76
CA ASN A 71 13.51 -3.84 0.60
C ASN A 71 13.02 -5.29 0.67
N ALA A 72 13.16 -5.97 -0.44
CA ALA A 72 13.14 -7.41 -0.58
C ALA A 72 14.27 -7.79 -1.54
N ASN A 73 14.69 -9.04 -1.56
CA ASN A 73 15.64 -9.52 -2.56
C ASN A 73 15.53 -11.03 -2.78
N MET A 74 15.97 -11.45 -3.95
CA MET A 74 16.14 -12.85 -4.32
C MET A 74 17.62 -13.15 -4.57
N GLY A 75 18.27 -13.79 -3.62
CA GLY A 75 19.60 -14.34 -3.80
C GLY A 75 19.55 -15.68 -4.52
N VAL A 76 19.99 -15.72 -5.78
CA VAL A 76 19.96 -16.92 -6.62
C VAL A 76 21.30 -17.64 -6.56
N ALA A 77 21.24 -18.92 -6.17
CA ALA A 77 22.36 -19.83 -6.27
C ALA A 77 22.29 -20.64 -7.58
N SER A 78 23.42 -21.22 -8.01
CA SER A 78 23.45 -22.17 -9.10
C SER A 78 22.58 -23.40 -8.78
N GLU A 79 22.05 -24.04 -9.80
CA GLU A 79 21.22 -25.22 -9.67
C GLU A 79 21.85 -26.30 -8.79
N GLY A 80 21.04 -26.97 -7.96
CA GLY A 80 21.48 -27.90 -6.94
C GLY A 80 21.89 -27.24 -5.62
N ASN A 81 21.84 -25.89 -5.54
CA ASN A 81 22.09 -25.13 -4.32
C ASN A 81 20.89 -24.25 -3.98
N VAL A 82 20.59 -24.15 -2.69
CA VAL A 82 19.43 -23.42 -2.17
C VAL A 82 19.53 -21.93 -2.49
N SER A 83 18.50 -21.40 -3.11
CA SER A 83 18.32 -19.96 -3.32
C SER A 83 17.55 -19.34 -2.14
N ARG A 84 17.64 -18.03 -1.92
CA ARG A 84 17.09 -17.36 -0.76
C ARG A 84 16.33 -16.10 -1.13
N MET A 85 15.08 -16.03 -0.75
CA MET A 85 14.26 -14.83 -0.80
C MET A 85 14.19 -14.19 0.57
N GLN A 86 14.58 -12.92 0.69
CA GLN A 86 14.52 -12.16 1.92
C GLN A 86 13.48 -11.05 1.81
N LEU A 87 12.52 -11.06 2.72
CA LEU A 87 11.42 -10.09 2.78
C LEU A 87 11.60 -9.24 4.03
N TYR A 88 12.16 -8.04 3.86
CA TYR A 88 12.43 -7.12 4.96
C TYR A 88 11.18 -6.34 5.36
N THR A 89 11.13 -5.90 6.61
CA THR A 89 10.05 -5.02 7.06
C THR A 89 10.10 -3.68 6.34
N TYR A 90 8.95 -3.20 5.88
CA TYR A 90 8.84 -1.85 5.32
C TYR A 90 8.45 -0.86 6.40
N ARG A 91 9.16 0.27 6.46
CA ARG A 91 8.71 1.43 7.22
C ARG A 91 7.80 2.23 6.32
N ASN A 92 6.57 2.33 6.71
CA ASN A 92 5.66 3.24 6.04
C ASN A 92 5.82 4.62 6.68
N ASP A 93 6.82 5.38 6.22
CA ASP A 93 7.05 6.76 6.65
C ASP A 93 6.03 7.71 5.99
N ALA A 94 5.43 7.30 4.89
CA ALA A 94 4.24 7.95 4.34
C ALA A 94 3.03 7.40 5.11
N ALA A 95 2.44 8.24 5.94
CA ALA A 95 1.23 7.92 6.68
C ALA A 95 0.14 7.36 5.76
N ASN A 96 0.04 6.04 5.68
CA ASN A 96 -1.08 5.39 5.05
C ASN A 96 -2.21 5.32 6.06
N THR A 97 -2.79 6.46 6.26
CA THR A 97 -4.00 6.60 7.02
C THR A 97 -5.17 6.48 6.04
N TRP A 98 -6.13 5.66 6.37
CA TRP A 98 -7.38 5.60 5.60
C TRP A 98 -8.59 5.59 6.50
N LEU A 99 -9.64 6.19 5.98
CA LEU A 99 -10.97 6.10 6.53
C LEU A 99 -11.67 4.90 5.87
N GLU A 100 -12.22 4.02 6.68
CA GLU A 100 -13.01 2.89 6.21
C GLU A 100 -14.47 3.07 6.61
N VAL A 101 -15.35 3.10 5.60
CA VAL A 101 -16.79 3.06 5.80
C VAL A 101 -17.20 1.60 5.78
N THR A 102 -17.81 1.13 6.86
CA THR A 102 -18.24 -0.27 7.01
C THR A 102 -19.75 -0.44 6.89
N TYR A 103 -20.50 0.65 7.09
CA TYR A 103 -21.96 0.70 6.96
C TYR A 103 -22.39 2.06 6.38
N PRO A 104 -23.43 2.12 5.54
CA PRO A 104 -24.21 0.98 5.06
C PRO A 104 -23.45 0.12 4.04
N PRO A 105 -23.85 -1.16 3.82
CA PRO A 105 -23.11 -2.11 3.00
C PRO A 105 -22.85 -1.65 1.57
N GLU A 106 -23.80 -0.96 0.95
CA GLU A 106 -23.73 -0.41 -0.41
C GLU A 106 -22.71 0.73 -0.56
N HIS A 107 -22.31 1.33 0.56
CA HIS A 107 -21.31 2.38 0.62
C HIS A 107 -20.02 1.94 1.31
N ARG A 108 -19.78 0.62 1.42
CA ARG A 108 -18.49 0.13 1.91
C ARG A 108 -17.37 0.62 1.02
N MET A 109 -16.40 1.33 1.62
CA MET A 109 -15.28 1.87 0.89
C MET A 109 -14.10 2.13 1.80
N ARG A 110 -12.93 2.18 1.21
CA ARG A 110 -11.69 2.63 1.84
C ARG A 110 -11.24 3.90 1.13
N LEU A 111 -10.98 4.94 1.89
CA LEU A 111 -10.63 6.27 1.39
C LEU A 111 -9.30 6.71 1.97
N PRO A 112 -8.37 7.22 1.14
CA PRO A 112 -7.12 7.77 1.66
C PRO A 112 -7.42 8.97 2.56
N ALA A 113 -6.81 8.97 3.75
CA ALA A 113 -6.89 10.07 4.70
C ALA A 113 -5.49 10.58 5.05
N ARG A 114 -5.39 11.80 5.51
CA ARG A 114 -4.15 12.40 5.98
C ARG A 114 -4.31 12.88 7.42
N MET A 115 -3.43 12.44 8.29
CA MET A 115 -3.40 12.93 9.67
C MET A 115 -2.91 14.38 9.69
N ALA A 116 -3.57 15.24 10.44
CA ALA A 116 -3.11 16.60 10.64
C ALA A 116 -1.83 16.63 11.49
N ALA A 117 -0.90 17.52 11.17
CA ALA A 117 0.37 17.62 11.90
C ALA A 117 0.20 17.92 13.40
N PHE A 118 -0.91 18.54 13.78
CA PHE A 118 -1.28 18.85 15.17
C PHE A 118 -2.22 17.80 15.80
N SER A 119 -2.53 16.73 15.07
CA SER A 119 -3.39 15.64 15.54
C SER A 119 -2.74 14.90 16.71
N TYR A 120 -3.57 14.48 17.67
CA TYR A 120 -3.16 13.50 18.65
C TYR A 120 -3.26 12.11 18.01
N PRO A 121 -2.21 11.31 18.04
CA PRO A 121 -2.28 9.97 17.46
C PRO A 121 -3.36 9.15 18.17
N ASP A 122 -4.20 8.51 17.38
CA ASP A 122 -5.13 7.53 17.92
C ASP A 122 -4.33 6.29 18.35
N THR A 123 -4.40 5.97 19.64
CA THR A 123 -3.71 4.80 20.19
C THR A 123 -4.58 3.54 20.19
N GLY A 124 -5.82 3.64 19.68
CA GLY A 124 -6.77 2.54 19.63
C GLY A 124 -7.65 2.60 18.38
N VAL A 125 -7.89 1.44 17.77
CA VAL A 125 -8.85 1.34 16.67
C VAL A 125 -10.25 1.45 17.20
N LEU A 126 -10.92 2.55 16.92
CA LEU A 126 -12.29 2.83 17.32
C LEU A 126 -13.26 2.28 16.27
N TYR A 127 -13.55 0.97 16.34
CA TYR A 127 -14.42 0.27 15.41
C TYR A 127 -15.89 0.68 15.53
N GLY A 128 -16.61 0.63 14.39
CA GLY A 128 -18.08 0.73 14.36
C GLY A 128 -18.61 2.03 14.92
N ARG A 129 -17.84 3.13 14.82
CA ARG A 129 -18.29 4.43 15.30
C ARG A 129 -19.04 5.15 14.20
N ARG A 130 -20.12 5.84 14.58
CA ARG A 130 -20.89 6.67 13.65
C ARG A 130 -20.09 7.87 13.23
N PHE A 131 -20.19 8.22 11.96
CA PHE A 131 -19.80 9.51 11.44
C PHE A 131 -21.00 10.46 11.52
N ARG A 132 -20.81 11.64 12.08
CA ARG A 132 -21.86 12.63 12.22
C ARG A 132 -21.40 13.99 11.73
N TRP A 133 -22.24 14.62 10.93
CA TRP A 133 -22.03 16.01 10.59
C TRP A 133 -22.05 16.87 11.84
N ALA A 134 -21.04 17.74 11.97
CA ALA A 134 -21.08 18.84 12.94
C ALA A 134 -22.05 19.91 12.43
N ASP A 135 -23.03 20.24 13.23
CA ASP A 135 -23.95 21.33 12.95
C ASP A 135 -23.63 22.53 13.84
N ASP A 136 -23.07 23.58 13.26
CA ASP A 136 -22.70 24.81 13.95
C ASP A 136 -23.68 25.98 13.66
N GLY A 137 -24.87 25.67 13.11
CA GLY A 137 -25.93 26.66 12.84
C GLY A 137 -25.60 27.69 11.76
N GLY A 138 -24.51 27.48 11.01
CA GLY A 138 -24.08 28.40 9.94
C GLY A 138 -24.94 28.31 8.67
N LEU A 139 -24.87 29.35 7.84
CA LEU A 139 -25.50 29.36 6.50
C LEU A 139 -24.95 28.20 5.65
N ALA A 140 -25.73 27.71 4.72
CA ALA A 140 -25.42 26.55 3.88
C ALA A 140 -25.29 25.22 4.64
N GLN A 141 -26.26 24.94 5.50
CA GLN A 141 -26.38 23.68 6.26
C GLN A 141 -25.35 23.48 7.39
N GLY A 142 -24.66 24.52 7.86
CA GLY A 142 -23.94 24.54 9.14
C GLY A 142 -22.86 23.46 9.36
N LYS A 143 -22.25 22.93 8.30
CA LYS A 143 -21.35 21.78 8.40
C LYS A 143 -19.86 22.16 8.44
N TYR A 144 -19.56 23.37 8.89
CA TYR A 144 -18.16 23.87 8.91
C TYR A 144 -17.47 23.68 10.24
N GLY A 145 -18.21 23.57 11.34
CA GLY A 145 -17.66 23.33 12.66
C GLY A 145 -16.82 24.48 13.21
N CYS A 146 -17.09 25.70 12.77
CA CYS A 146 -16.36 26.90 13.22
C CYS A 146 -16.89 27.46 14.55
N LYS A 147 -18.13 27.13 14.92
CA LYS A 147 -18.84 27.56 16.13
C LYS A 147 -19.22 26.35 17.00
N PRO A 148 -19.66 26.57 18.24
CA PRO A 148 -20.22 25.50 19.05
C PRO A 148 -21.33 24.76 18.32
N TYR A 149 -21.33 23.42 18.41
CA TYR A 149 -22.29 22.59 17.70
C TYR A 149 -23.66 22.63 18.37
N ILE A 150 -24.69 22.92 17.60
CA ILE A 150 -26.09 22.88 18.10
C ILE A 150 -26.56 21.44 18.33
N ASN A 151 -25.96 20.46 17.64
CA ASN A 151 -26.18 19.03 17.84
C ASN A 151 -25.18 18.35 18.77
N ALA A 152 -24.52 19.10 19.66
CA ALA A 152 -23.47 18.60 20.56
C ALA A 152 -23.90 17.40 21.41
N SER A 153 -25.17 17.31 21.82
CA SER A 153 -25.68 16.19 22.62
C SER A 153 -25.66 14.83 21.90
N TYR A 154 -25.60 14.82 20.57
CA TYR A 154 -25.56 13.60 19.74
C TYR A 154 -24.15 13.23 19.28
N MET A 155 -23.13 14.00 19.66
CA MET A 155 -21.75 13.84 19.18
C MET A 155 -20.88 12.89 20.02
N PRO A 156 -21.11 12.69 21.33
CA PRO A 156 -20.20 11.86 22.13
C PRO A 156 -20.02 10.47 21.56
N GLY A 157 -18.77 10.03 21.48
CA GLY A 157 -18.40 8.71 20.94
C GLY A 157 -18.47 8.55 19.42
N CYS A 158 -18.86 9.61 18.69
CA CYS A 158 -18.89 9.61 17.23
C CYS A 158 -17.63 10.25 16.64
N TRP A 159 -17.38 10.03 15.35
CA TRP A 159 -16.49 10.86 14.54
C TRP A 159 -17.26 12.11 14.10
N ALA A 160 -16.76 13.28 14.42
CA ALA A 160 -17.26 14.52 13.82
C ALA A 160 -16.80 14.65 12.39
N VAL A 161 -17.69 15.14 11.52
CA VAL A 161 -17.36 15.42 10.12
C VAL A 161 -17.66 16.89 9.83
N VAL A 162 -16.69 17.59 9.23
CA VAL A 162 -16.82 19.00 8.85
C VAL A 162 -16.29 19.21 7.44
N ARG A 163 -16.75 20.28 6.77
CA ARG A 163 -16.14 20.75 5.53
C ARG A 163 -15.09 21.81 5.81
N ARG A 164 -14.04 21.78 5.01
CA ARG A 164 -13.04 22.84 4.99
C ARG A 164 -13.64 24.14 4.48
N ASN A 165 -13.29 25.27 5.10
CA ASN A 165 -13.63 26.59 4.64
C ASN A 165 -12.56 27.62 5.01
N ALA A 166 -12.72 28.86 4.56
CA ALA A 166 -11.82 29.96 4.86
C ALA A 166 -12.16 30.71 6.17
N GLN A 167 -13.29 30.39 6.82
CA GLN A 167 -13.78 31.16 7.98
C GLN A 167 -13.09 30.79 9.29
N CYS A 168 -12.58 29.54 9.38
CA CYS A 168 -11.83 29.09 10.55
C CYS A 168 -10.74 28.09 10.18
N THR A 169 -9.71 28.04 11.04
CA THR A 169 -8.60 27.11 10.85
C THR A 169 -8.99 25.67 11.20
N PRO A 170 -8.29 24.64 10.68
CA PRO A 170 -8.48 23.25 11.11
C PRO A 170 -8.33 23.05 12.62
N ALA A 171 -7.44 23.79 13.26
CA ALA A 171 -7.26 23.74 14.71
C ALA A 171 -8.48 24.30 15.45
N GLN A 172 -9.10 25.36 14.93
CA GLN A 172 -10.36 25.88 15.50
C GLN A 172 -11.49 24.88 15.34
N GLN A 173 -11.64 24.24 14.17
CA GLN A 173 -12.59 23.15 13.94
C GLN A 173 -12.38 22.01 14.95
N ALA A 174 -11.13 21.61 15.16
CA ALA A 174 -10.78 20.56 16.11
C ALA A 174 -11.09 20.93 17.57
N ARG A 175 -10.88 22.21 17.96
CA ARG A 175 -11.26 22.69 19.29
C ARG A 175 -12.77 22.62 19.51
N MET A 176 -13.58 22.95 18.50
CA MET A 176 -15.04 22.87 18.62
C MET A 176 -15.48 21.40 18.71
N ALA A 177 -14.96 20.53 17.87
CA ALA A 177 -15.24 19.11 17.89
C ALA A 177 -14.91 18.49 19.28
N ARG A 178 -13.72 18.76 19.82
CA ARG A 178 -13.28 18.22 21.11
C ARG A 178 -14.25 18.51 22.24
N ARG A 179 -14.87 19.69 22.25
CA ARG A 179 -15.84 20.10 23.30
C ARG A 179 -17.08 19.24 23.37
N THR A 180 -17.36 18.45 22.33
CA THR A 180 -18.58 17.64 22.19
C THR A 180 -18.36 16.17 22.54
N GLY A 181 -17.16 15.76 23.01
CA GLY A 181 -16.87 14.39 23.40
C GLY A 181 -16.76 13.42 22.22
N VAL A 182 -16.46 13.91 21.01
CA VAL A 182 -16.19 13.08 19.85
C VAL A 182 -14.89 12.30 20.00
N VAL A 183 -14.79 11.16 19.32
CA VAL A 183 -13.58 10.35 19.28
C VAL A 183 -12.51 10.93 18.36
N GLY A 184 -12.89 11.75 17.40
CA GLY A 184 -12.00 12.45 16.48
C GLY A 184 -12.75 13.29 15.45
N LEU A 185 -12.00 13.92 14.55
CA LEU A 185 -12.52 14.85 13.55
C LEU A 185 -12.05 14.45 12.16
N ILE A 186 -12.98 14.40 11.20
CA ILE A 186 -12.73 14.26 9.78
C ILE A 186 -13.02 15.60 9.08
N ILE A 187 -12.05 16.13 8.35
CA ILE A 187 -12.18 17.39 7.60
C ILE A 187 -12.20 17.05 6.10
N LEU A 188 -13.27 17.43 5.44
CA LEU A 188 -13.47 17.22 4.02
C LEU A 188 -12.92 18.42 3.24
N GLU A 189 -11.96 18.15 2.34
CA GLU A 189 -11.39 19.20 1.49
C GLU A 189 -12.23 19.40 0.22
N SER A 190 -12.33 20.65 -0.23
CA SER A 190 -13.07 21.02 -1.44
C SER A 190 -12.19 20.99 -2.69
N SER A 191 -10.87 20.81 -2.55
CA SER A 191 -9.92 20.77 -3.66
C SER A 191 -8.67 19.97 -3.29
N GLY A 192 -7.94 19.47 -4.29
CA GLY A 192 -6.66 18.75 -4.10
C GLY A 192 -6.79 17.33 -3.55
N ASN A 193 -5.65 16.64 -3.43
CA ASN A 193 -5.56 15.23 -3.03
C ASN A 193 -5.44 15.03 -1.50
N GLY A 194 -5.88 16.00 -0.71
CA GLY A 194 -5.71 16.03 0.74
C GLY A 194 -4.28 16.46 1.11
N THR A 195 -4.16 17.54 1.84
CA THR A 195 -2.88 18.02 2.37
C THR A 195 -2.77 17.68 3.85
N VAL A 196 -1.55 17.48 4.33
CA VAL A 196 -1.32 17.46 5.77
C VAL A 196 -1.68 18.85 6.30
N LEU A 197 -2.71 18.90 7.13
CA LEU A 197 -3.14 20.16 7.74
C LEU A 197 -2.10 20.59 8.77
N THR A 198 -1.45 21.70 8.51
CA THR A 198 -0.49 22.32 9.41
C THR A 198 -1.10 23.57 10.02
N THR A 199 -0.77 23.87 11.27
CA THR A 199 -1.13 25.12 11.93
C THR A 199 -0.19 25.35 13.10
N ASN A 200 0.20 26.60 13.31
CA ASN A 200 1.00 27.00 14.47
C ASN A 200 0.18 27.01 15.78
N GLU A 201 -1.13 26.78 15.70
CA GLU A 201 -2.05 26.90 16.84
C GLU A 201 -2.42 25.57 17.51
N GLY A 202 -1.84 24.47 17.11
CA GLY A 202 -2.38 23.12 17.38
C GLY A 202 -1.84 22.40 18.61
N THR A 203 -0.96 22.99 19.38
CA THR A 203 -0.36 22.30 20.54
C THR A 203 -1.39 22.05 21.65
N GLY A 204 -1.57 20.78 22.01
CA GLY A 204 -2.43 20.38 23.14
C GLY A 204 -3.84 19.91 22.78
N LEU A 205 -4.18 19.79 21.50
CA LEU A 205 -5.44 19.14 21.09
C LEU A 205 -5.30 17.62 21.24
N LYS A 206 -6.04 17.05 22.19
CA LYS A 206 -5.99 15.60 22.47
C LYS A 206 -7.13 14.86 21.76
N ILE A 207 -7.27 15.05 20.46
CA ILE A 207 -8.17 14.27 19.60
C ILE A 207 -7.49 13.98 18.25
N PRO A 208 -7.75 12.83 17.64
CA PRO A 208 -7.34 12.53 16.26
C PRO A 208 -8.03 13.47 15.26
N VAL A 209 -7.28 13.99 14.31
CA VAL A 209 -7.79 14.87 13.24
C VAL A 209 -7.23 14.43 11.90
N TYR A 210 -8.12 14.17 10.95
CA TYR A 210 -7.77 13.71 9.62
C TYR A 210 -8.42 14.55 8.54
N SER A 211 -7.78 14.68 7.39
CA SER A 211 -8.37 15.27 6.18
C SER A 211 -8.54 14.24 5.08
N LEU A 212 -9.61 14.39 4.29
CA LEU A 212 -9.82 13.66 3.05
C LEU A 212 -9.64 14.63 1.88
N GLY A 213 -8.92 14.20 0.83
CA GLY A 213 -8.85 14.95 -0.42
C GLY A 213 -10.21 15.04 -1.12
N LYS A 214 -10.33 15.91 -2.14
CA LYS A 214 -11.59 16.21 -2.82
C LYS A 214 -12.35 14.96 -3.28
N ASP A 215 -11.70 14.06 -4.01
CA ASP A 215 -12.33 12.83 -4.51
C ASP A 215 -12.82 11.92 -3.39
N ALA A 216 -11.96 11.71 -2.38
CA ALA A 216 -12.33 10.94 -1.20
C ALA A 216 -13.46 11.60 -0.40
N SER A 217 -13.48 12.93 -0.32
CA SER A 217 -14.52 13.70 0.35
C SER A 217 -15.87 13.53 -0.34
N ASP A 218 -15.91 13.66 -1.68
CA ASP A 218 -17.13 13.50 -2.46
C ASP A 218 -17.73 12.10 -2.30
N ARG A 219 -16.91 11.08 -2.38
CA ARG A 219 -17.32 9.69 -2.17
C ARG A 219 -17.79 9.44 -0.73
N PHE A 220 -17.15 10.00 0.25
CA PHE A 220 -17.55 9.87 1.65
C PHE A 220 -18.87 10.58 1.94
N GLU A 221 -19.10 11.75 1.33
CA GLU A 221 -20.37 12.47 1.46
C GLU A 221 -21.58 11.64 0.99
N MET A 222 -21.41 10.79 -0.03
CA MET A 222 -22.46 9.88 -0.47
C MET A 222 -22.91 8.93 0.66
N ALA A 223 -21.96 8.35 1.39
CA ALA A 223 -22.27 7.54 2.56
C ALA A 223 -22.88 8.37 3.70
N MET A 224 -22.38 9.58 3.95
CA MET A 224 -22.88 10.49 4.98
C MET A 224 -24.32 10.92 4.74
N ASN A 225 -24.76 11.02 3.48
CA ASN A 225 -26.12 11.41 3.10
C ASN A 225 -27.16 10.34 3.45
N THR A 226 -26.77 9.11 3.73
CA THR A 226 -27.68 8.08 4.26
C THR A 226 -28.09 8.33 5.70
N GLY A 227 -27.37 9.19 6.43
CA GLY A 227 -27.59 9.48 7.86
C GLY A 227 -27.15 8.37 8.81
N ALA A 228 -26.65 7.24 8.30
CA ALA A 228 -26.30 6.06 9.09
C ALA A 228 -24.83 5.59 8.91
N ALA A 229 -23.97 6.42 8.31
CA ALA A 229 -22.59 6.05 8.04
C ALA A 229 -21.81 5.68 9.32
N GLU A 230 -21.21 4.50 9.31
CA GLU A 230 -20.37 3.98 10.39
C GLU A 230 -19.04 3.45 9.83
N GLY A 231 -18.00 3.49 10.64
CA GLY A 231 -16.70 3.02 10.26
C GLY A 231 -15.62 3.42 11.25
N PHE A 232 -14.41 3.51 10.76
CA PHE A 232 -13.24 3.87 11.56
C PHE A 232 -12.17 4.54 10.70
N VAL A 233 -11.26 5.23 11.34
CA VAL A 233 -10.01 5.63 10.71
C VAL A 233 -8.94 4.66 11.18
N ARG A 234 -8.22 4.09 10.23
CA ARG A 234 -7.03 3.32 10.51
C ARG A 234 -5.83 4.21 10.23
N ASP A 235 -5.12 4.52 11.28
CA ASP A 235 -3.81 5.13 11.18
C ASP A 235 -2.77 4.02 11.14
N SER A 236 -2.06 3.87 10.04
CA SER A 236 -0.91 2.98 9.98
C SER A 236 0.28 3.52 10.79
N LEU A 237 0.14 4.74 11.31
CA LEU A 237 1.08 5.34 12.26
C LEU A 237 0.82 4.92 13.73
N VAL A 238 0.50 3.69 14.02
CA VAL A 238 1.15 3.10 15.18
C VAL A 238 2.64 3.18 14.82
N LYS A 239 3.39 4.12 15.42
CA LYS A 239 4.85 4.23 15.28
C LYS A 239 5.43 2.83 15.32
N GLY A 240 5.87 2.31 14.16
CA GLY A 240 6.34 0.95 14.04
C GLY A 240 5.40 -0.04 13.36
N SER A 241 4.24 0.34 12.78
CA SER A 241 3.55 -0.60 11.88
C SER A 241 4.46 -0.81 10.66
N ARG A 242 5.05 -1.98 10.65
CA ARG A 242 5.95 -2.41 9.59
C ARG A 242 5.17 -3.41 8.75
N PRO A 243 4.62 -2.98 7.58
CA PRO A 243 3.93 -3.91 6.70
C PRO A 243 4.81 -5.12 6.39
N ASP A 244 4.22 -6.29 6.49
CA ASP A 244 4.88 -7.54 6.17
C ASP A 244 4.78 -7.76 4.65
N PRO A 245 5.91 -7.73 3.91
CA PRO A 245 5.91 -7.94 2.47
C PRO A 245 5.54 -9.37 2.06
N GLY A 246 5.58 -10.34 2.98
CA GLY A 246 5.05 -11.69 2.75
C GLY A 246 3.54 -11.70 2.47
N LEU A 247 2.84 -10.62 2.79
CA LEU A 247 1.41 -10.41 2.49
C LEU A 247 1.18 -9.66 1.18
N ASP A 248 2.23 -9.17 0.52
CA ASP A 248 2.13 -8.48 -0.77
C ASP A 248 2.54 -9.42 -1.90
N LEU A 249 1.54 -10.03 -2.56
CA LEU A 249 1.80 -10.94 -3.67
C LEU A 249 2.61 -10.28 -4.80
N GLY A 250 2.46 -8.97 -5.00
CA GLY A 250 3.24 -8.23 -5.99
C GLY A 250 4.73 -8.27 -5.67
N VAL A 251 5.12 -8.11 -4.40
CA VAL A 251 6.52 -8.22 -3.96
C VAL A 251 7.02 -9.64 -4.07
N VAL A 252 6.28 -10.62 -3.54
CA VAL A 252 6.70 -12.03 -3.57
C VAL A 252 6.86 -12.53 -5.00
N ALA A 253 5.97 -12.14 -5.92
CA ALA A 253 6.04 -12.48 -7.33
C ALA A 253 7.22 -11.81 -8.05
N HIS A 254 7.50 -10.54 -7.71
CA HIS A 254 8.66 -9.81 -8.22
C HIS A 254 9.96 -10.52 -7.85
N GLU A 255 10.15 -10.85 -6.58
CA GLU A 255 11.35 -11.54 -6.12
C GLU A 255 11.49 -12.94 -6.74
N TYR A 256 10.39 -13.68 -6.83
CA TYR A 256 10.43 -15.00 -7.47
C TYR A 256 10.81 -14.91 -8.94
N ALA A 257 10.33 -13.90 -9.65
CA ALA A 257 10.66 -13.66 -11.05
C ALA A 257 12.13 -13.30 -11.29
N HIS A 258 12.80 -12.63 -10.34
CA HIS A 258 14.25 -12.51 -10.35
C HIS A 258 14.93 -13.88 -10.36
N GLY A 259 14.45 -14.81 -9.51
CA GLY A 259 14.94 -16.18 -9.49
C GLY A 259 14.86 -16.84 -10.87
N VAL A 260 13.68 -16.75 -11.50
CA VAL A 260 13.42 -17.32 -12.83
C VAL A 260 14.33 -16.70 -13.90
N SER A 261 14.36 -15.36 -13.98
CA SER A 261 15.12 -14.65 -15.01
C SER A 261 16.64 -14.89 -14.90
N ILE A 262 17.17 -14.93 -13.69
CA ILE A 262 18.58 -15.20 -13.41
C ILE A 262 18.94 -16.64 -13.82
N ARG A 263 18.12 -17.64 -13.48
CA ARG A 263 18.34 -19.04 -13.87
C ARG A 263 18.26 -19.26 -15.39
N LEU A 264 17.33 -18.58 -16.06
CA LEU A 264 17.14 -18.74 -17.51
C LEU A 264 18.14 -17.98 -18.37
N THR A 265 18.65 -16.84 -17.92
CA THR A 265 19.45 -15.95 -18.79
C THR A 265 20.81 -16.51 -19.17
N CYS A 266 21.51 -17.17 -18.28
CA CYS A 266 22.81 -17.78 -18.58
C CYS A 266 22.83 -19.29 -18.33
N GLY A 267 21.64 -19.88 -18.18
CA GLY A 267 21.43 -21.26 -17.79
C GLY A 267 21.53 -21.48 -16.28
N PRO A 268 21.01 -22.60 -15.80
CA PRO A 268 20.75 -22.82 -14.39
C PRO A 268 22.03 -22.97 -13.53
N HIS A 269 23.16 -23.25 -14.15
CA HIS A 269 24.43 -23.39 -13.47
C HIS A 269 25.22 -22.08 -13.37
N THR A 270 24.76 -21.02 -14.04
CA THR A 270 25.45 -19.72 -14.10
C THR A 270 24.51 -18.63 -13.59
N VAL A 271 24.95 -17.85 -12.64
CA VAL A 271 24.20 -16.69 -12.16
C VAL A 271 24.49 -15.51 -13.07
N GLY A 272 23.62 -15.25 -14.05
CA GLY A 272 23.93 -14.33 -15.16
C GLY A 272 23.56 -12.87 -14.96
N LEU A 273 22.35 -12.56 -14.52
CA LEU A 273 21.85 -11.19 -14.45
C LEU A 273 22.27 -10.41 -13.18
N GLY A 274 22.56 -11.09 -12.08
CA GLY A 274 22.88 -10.47 -10.81
C GLY A 274 24.32 -9.99 -10.64
N VAL A 275 25.20 -10.17 -11.65
CA VAL A 275 26.64 -9.90 -11.53
C VAL A 275 27.05 -8.55 -12.13
N LEU A 276 26.21 -7.95 -12.97
CA LEU A 276 26.51 -6.70 -13.67
C LEU A 276 25.39 -5.70 -13.43
N SER A 277 25.65 -4.64 -12.69
CA SER A 277 24.70 -3.58 -12.36
C SER A 277 23.95 -2.99 -13.58
N ALA A 278 24.49 -3.07 -14.78
CA ALA A 278 23.86 -2.62 -16.01
C ALA A 278 22.79 -3.57 -16.54
N SER A 279 22.79 -4.86 -16.16
CA SER A 279 21.79 -5.85 -16.59
C SER A 279 20.61 -6.01 -15.63
N GLU A 280 20.73 -5.54 -14.41
CA GLU A 280 19.67 -5.62 -13.39
C GLU A 280 18.44 -4.82 -13.77
N GLN A 281 18.57 -3.76 -14.57
CA GLN A 281 17.46 -2.93 -15.03
C GLN A 281 16.39 -3.72 -15.78
N MET A 282 16.80 -4.63 -16.66
CA MET A 282 15.86 -5.52 -17.35
C MET A 282 15.28 -6.55 -16.38
N GLY A 283 16.10 -7.10 -15.49
CA GLY A 283 15.66 -8.02 -14.45
C GLY A 283 14.56 -7.40 -13.58
N GLU A 284 14.72 -6.13 -13.19
CA GLU A 284 13.71 -5.37 -12.46
C GLU A 284 12.41 -5.20 -13.27
N GLY A 285 12.52 -4.80 -14.53
CA GLY A 285 11.37 -4.63 -15.41
C GLY A 285 10.63 -5.94 -15.68
N TRP A 286 11.33 -7.03 -15.90
CA TRP A 286 10.72 -8.35 -16.06
C TRP A 286 10.05 -8.84 -14.78
N SER A 287 10.66 -8.61 -13.63
CA SER A 287 10.08 -8.98 -12.34
C SER A 287 8.78 -8.21 -12.08
N ASP A 288 8.74 -6.92 -12.36
CA ASP A 288 7.52 -6.12 -12.28
C ASP A 288 6.46 -6.60 -13.29
N TYR A 289 6.86 -6.91 -14.52
CA TYR A 289 5.94 -7.45 -15.53
C TYR A 289 5.26 -8.74 -15.06
N TYR A 290 6.04 -9.70 -14.56
CA TYR A 290 5.46 -10.96 -14.05
C TYR A 290 4.57 -10.73 -12.83
N ALA A 291 4.97 -9.85 -11.91
CA ALA A 291 4.14 -9.49 -10.77
C ALA A 291 2.78 -8.92 -11.22
N LEU A 292 2.76 -8.05 -12.23
CA LEU A 292 1.53 -7.50 -12.81
C LEU A 292 0.73 -8.55 -13.57
N ALA A 293 1.37 -9.36 -14.41
CA ALA A 293 0.70 -10.40 -15.18
C ALA A 293 0.02 -11.44 -14.29
N LEU A 294 0.71 -11.88 -13.23
CA LEU A 294 0.20 -12.88 -12.29
C LEU A 294 -0.89 -12.35 -11.34
N THR A 295 -0.96 -11.04 -11.16
CA THR A 295 -1.98 -10.37 -10.32
C THR A 295 -3.09 -9.70 -11.13
N GLN A 296 -3.11 -9.90 -12.46
CA GLN A 296 -4.15 -9.35 -13.34
C GLN A 296 -5.53 -9.91 -12.97
N GLN A 297 -6.53 -9.03 -12.99
CA GLN A 297 -7.92 -9.39 -12.77
C GLN A 297 -8.68 -9.48 -14.09
N ALA A 298 -9.71 -10.31 -14.12
CA ALA A 298 -10.58 -10.38 -15.28
C ALA A 298 -11.23 -9.02 -15.56
N GLY A 299 -11.08 -8.52 -16.79
CA GLY A 299 -11.60 -7.21 -17.19
C GLY A 299 -10.64 -6.04 -16.98
N ASP A 300 -9.45 -6.25 -16.42
CA ASP A 300 -8.42 -5.21 -16.38
C ASP A 300 -8.05 -4.77 -17.82
N LYS A 301 -7.93 -3.45 -18.00
CA LYS A 301 -7.51 -2.83 -19.26
C LYS A 301 -6.17 -2.14 -19.07
N GLY A 302 -5.46 -1.91 -20.18
CA GLY A 302 -4.13 -1.27 -20.13
C GLY A 302 -4.14 0.14 -19.51
N GLU A 303 -5.24 0.88 -19.64
CA GLU A 303 -5.38 2.22 -19.07
C GLU A 303 -5.57 2.22 -17.55
N LYS A 304 -5.98 1.08 -16.94
CA LYS A 304 -6.12 0.98 -15.51
C LYS A 304 -4.75 1.06 -14.84
N PRO A 305 -4.50 2.05 -13.98
CA PRO A 305 -3.25 2.14 -13.26
C PRO A 305 -3.08 0.96 -12.30
N ARG A 306 -1.89 0.36 -12.30
CA ARG A 306 -1.53 -0.76 -11.42
C ARG A 306 -0.12 -0.56 -10.87
N GLY A 307 0.14 -1.08 -9.69
CA GLY A 307 1.43 -0.97 -9.04
C GLY A 307 1.93 -2.31 -8.49
N VAL A 308 3.23 -2.43 -8.31
CA VAL A 308 3.89 -3.53 -7.60
C VAL A 308 4.17 -3.08 -6.17
N GLY A 309 3.90 -3.93 -5.18
CA GLY A 309 4.09 -3.59 -3.78
C GLY A 309 3.07 -2.55 -3.26
N THR A 310 1.85 -2.59 -3.74
CA THR A 310 0.80 -1.63 -3.38
C THR A 310 0.37 -1.73 -1.92
N PHE A 311 0.38 -2.93 -1.36
CA PHE A 311 0.05 -3.15 0.05
C PHE A 311 1.12 -2.53 0.97
N ILE A 312 2.40 -2.82 0.71
CA ILE A 312 3.49 -2.30 1.55
C ILE A 312 3.74 -0.81 1.37
N ALA A 313 3.51 -0.29 0.15
CA ALA A 313 3.64 1.14 -0.14
C ALA A 313 2.39 1.94 0.25
N GLY A 314 1.25 1.27 0.37
CA GLY A 314 -0.05 1.87 0.69
C GLY A 314 -0.53 2.90 -0.32
N LYS A 315 -0.11 2.80 -1.55
CA LYS A 315 -0.50 3.68 -2.66
C LYS A 315 -0.65 2.88 -3.95
N GLU A 316 -1.50 3.34 -4.86
CA GLU A 316 -1.83 2.66 -6.11
C GLU A 316 -0.61 2.46 -7.04
N ALA A 317 0.30 3.41 -7.07
CA ALA A 317 1.55 3.28 -7.82
C ALA A 317 2.51 2.22 -7.25
N GLY A 318 2.26 1.72 -6.04
CA GLY A 318 3.13 0.78 -5.36
C GLY A 318 4.49 1.39 -5.03
N LEU A 319 5.55 0.60 -5.16
CA LEU A 319 6.92 1.03 -4.86
C LEU A 319 7.52 1.94 -5.93
N ARG A 320 6.95 1.96 -7.13
CA ARG A 320 7.50 2.71 -8.26
C ARG A 320 7.05 4.17 -8.23
N ARG A 321 7.75 5.00 -8.99
CA ARG A 321 7.49 6.45 -9.13
C ARG A 321 6.14 6.71 -9.76
N TYR A 322 5.78 5.93 -10.77
CA TYR A 322 4.52 5.98 -11.51
C TYR A 322 3.84 4.60 -11.49
N PRO A 323 2.50 4.54 -11.57
CA PRO A 323 1.81 3.28 -11.80
C PRO A 323 2.07 2.79 -13.22
N TYR A 324 1.93 1.49 -13.44
CA TYR A 324 1.94 0.90 -14.77
C TYR A 324 0.58 1.11 -15.44
N THR A 325 0.56 1.78 -16.58
CA THR A 325 -0.63 2.10 -17.35
C THR A 325 -0.26 2.57 -18.76
N THR A 326 -1.10 2.32 -19.75
CA THR A 326 -0.95 2.89 -21.08
C THR A 326 -1.38 4.37 -21.18
N ASN A 327 -1.89 4.94 -20.10
CA ASN A 327 -2.24 6.35 -20.02
C ASN A 327 -1.00 7.20 -19.73
N LEU A 328 -0.45 7.84 -20.76
CA LEU A 328 0.75 8.68 -20.67
C LEU A 328 0.59 9.92 -19.77
N GLN A 329 -0.63 10.30 -19.40
CA GLN A 329 -0.84 11.36 -18.41
C GLN A 329 -0.56 10.90 -16.97
N LEU A 330 -0.70 9.58 -16.72
CA LEU A 330 -0.44 8.97 -15.41
C LEU A 330 0.98 8.38 -15.31
N ASN A 331 1.47 7.78 -16.40
CA ASN A 331 2.85 7.33 -16.52
C ASN A 331 3.46 7.90 -17.80
N PRO A 332 4.19 9.02 -17.71
CA PRO A 332 4.76 9.69 -18.88
C PRO A 332 6.06 9.06 -19.37
N LEU A 333 6.56 8.01 -18.71
CA LEU A 333 7.86 7.41 -19.03
C LEU A 333 7.87 6.72 -20.39
N THR A 334 8.95 6.98 -21.13
CA THR A 334 9.23 6.38 -22.45
C THR A 334 10.71 5.99 -22.56
N TYR A 335 11.11 5.30 -23.61
CA TYR A 335 12.52 5.01 -23.89
C TYR A 335 13.39 6.26 -24.00
N HIS A 336 12.81 7.39 -24.41
CA HIS A 336 13.52 8.67 -24.43
C HIS A 336 14.01 9.08 -23.04
N ASP A 337 13.24 8.79 -22.00
CA ASP A 337 13.59 9.11 -20.62
C ASP A 337 14.75 8.26 -20.11
N VAL A 338 14.91 7.04 -20.60
CA VAL A 338 16.09 6.20 -20.31
C VAL A 338 17.35 6.77 -20.92
N VAL A 339 17.30 7.22 -22.18
CA VAL A 339 18.45 7.83 -22.87
C VAL A 339 18.87 9.14 -22.20
N ASN A 340 17.90 9.88 -21.67
CA ASN A 340 18.10 11.15 -20.96
C ASN A 340 18.00 11.01 -19.43
N ALA A 341 18.32 9.86 -18.87
CA ALA A 341 18.15 9.55 -17.46
C ALA A 341 18.73 10.62 -16.52
N VAL A 342 19.86 11.20 -16.87
CA VAL A 342 20.50 12.31 -16.10
C VAL A 342 19.58 13.53 -16.01
N ASN A 343 18.86 13.87 -17.09
CA ASN A 343 17.98 15.06 -17.16
C ASN A 343 16.57 14.79 -16.60
N THR A 344 16.10 13.54 -16.69
CA THR A 344 14.76 13.14 -16.23
C THR A 344 14.73 12.71 -14.76
N GLY A 345 15.89 12.60 -14.15
CA GLY A 345 16.03 12.14 -12.76
C GLY A 345 15.70 10.66 -12.56
N LEU A 346 15.68 9.87 -13.63
CA LEU A 346 15.65 8.42 -13.53
C LEU A 346 17.00 7.94 -13.03
N SER A 347 17.03 7.37 -11.85
CA SER A 347 18.27 6.90 -11.24
C SER A 347 18.09 5.49 -10.68
N GLY A 348 19.04 4.62 -11.01
CA GLY A 348 19.02 3.26 -10.52
C GLY A 348 18.22 2.27 -11.36
N MET A 349 18.42 0.99 -11.05
CA MET A 349 17.87 -0.14 -11.80
C MET A 349 16.35 -0.20 -11.80
N HIS A 350 15.72 0.14 -10.67
CA HIS A 350 14.26 0.09 -10.53
C HIS A 350 13.53 1.14 -11.38
N ASP A 351 14.05 2.39 -11.40
CA ASP A 351 13.45 3.47 -12.20
C ASP A 351 13.53 3.16 -13.70
N ILE A 352 14.69 2.69 -14.16
CA ILE A 352 14.90 2.33 -15.56
C ILE A 352 14.11 1.05 -15.90
N GLY A 353 14.08 0.09 -14.98
CA GLY A 353 13.28 -1.14 -15.10
C GLY A 353 11.79 -0.85 -15.30
N THR A 354 11.27 0.24 -14.73
CA THR A 354 9.88 0.66 -14.94
C THR A 354 9.57 0.89 -16.42
N VAL A 355 10.50 1.48 -17.18
CA VAL A 355 10.32 1.70 -18.62
C VAL A 355 10.30 0.40 -19.40
N TRP A 356 11.10 -0.58 -18.99
CA TRP A 356 11.11 -1.92 -19.63
C TRP A 356 9.81 -2.70 -19.39
N CYS A 357 9.13 -2.47 -18.29
CA CYS A 357 7.88 -3.14 -17.95
C CYS A 357 6.66 -2.49 -18.64
N THR A 358 6.70 -1.16 -18.87
CA THR A 358 5.59 -0.42 -19.47
C THR A 358 5.47 -0.66 -20.95
#